data_9290f98df4fa4d6527dbeb01f8b21b67
#
_entry.id   9290f98df4fa4d6527dbeb01f8b21b67
#
_cell.length_a   1.000
_cell.length_b   1.000
_cell.length_c   1.000
_cell.angle_alpha   90.00
_cell.angle_beta   90.00
_cell.angle_gamma   90.00
#
_symmetry.space_group_name_H-M   'P 1'
#
loop_
_entity.id
_entity.type
_entity.pdbx_description
1 polymer ?
#
loop_
_entity_poly.entity_id
_entity_poly.type
_entity_poly.pdbx_seq_one_letter_code
_entity_poly.pdbx_strand_id
1 'polypeptide(L)'
;MGRGIRLTPEGELLAQRAREIVGRVDAASAELEAQVGLRAGRVRVAGFQTVLSTIVPKAAAELAASYPGVELNLVDVHPVEGLRMLRDGRVDVALVFRHADTPDEEEGFRLTPLLEDPLYLIAREPDARLEDYRDSAWVGGCERCRAAMVAVCERAGFTPRIAFSSDDMVVVQSLVAAGMGVATLPGLALEAHREPGVHATEIEGGARQVFAVTYGEPPDPPATAALIKILVSSV
;
A
#
# COMPACT_ATOMS: atom_id res chain seq x y z
N MET A 1 -4.38 28.66 -17.15
CA MET A 1 -4.22 27.38 -17.88
C MET A 1 -2.74 27.18 -18.18
N GLY A 2 -2.03 26.36 -17.37
CA GLY A 2 -0.62 26.05 -17.57
C GLY A 2 -0.47 25.12 -18.79
N ARG A 3 0.37 25.51 -19.76
CA ARG A 3 0.79 24.64 -20.85
C ARG A 3 1.65 23.51 -20.24
N GLY A 4 1.08 22.31 -20.14
CA GLY A 4 1.84 21.10 -19.79
C GLY A 4 2.90 20.84 -20.88
N ILE A 5 4.16 20.62 -20.47
CA ILE A 5 5.22 20.18 -21.38
C ILE A 5 5.00 18.66 -21.60
N ARG A 6 4.86 18.25 -22.87
CA ARG A 6 4.89 16.84 -23.27
C ARG A 6 6.26 16.52 -23.84
N LEU A 7 6.81 15.37 -23.46
CA LEU A 7 8.02 14.86 -24.11
C LEU A 7 7.71 14.41 -25.53
N THR A 8 8.69 14.59 -26.44
CA THR A 8 8.68 13.96 -27.74
C THR A 8 9.04 12.46 -27.61
N PRO A 9 8.79 11.61 -28.60
CA PRO A 9 9.23 10.20 -28.57
C PRO A 9 10.72 10.04 -28.27
N GLU A 10 11.57 10.92 -28.79
CA GLU A 10 13.00 10.96 -28.50
C GLU A 10 13.28 11.39 -27.06
N GLY A 11 12.47 12.32 -26.53
CA GLY A 11 12.53 12.77 -25.15
C GLY A 11 12.11 11.67 -24.16
N GLU A 12 11.11 10.85 -24.51
CA GLU A 12 10.69 9.68 -23.74
C GLU A 12 11.80 8.61 -23.74
N LEU A 13 12.39 8.32 -24.90
CA LEU A 13 13.52 7.40 -25.00
C LEU A 13 14.72 7.89 -24.17
N LEU A 14 15.07 9.17 -24.26
CA LEU A 14 16.15 9.74 -23.47
C LEU A 14 15.88 9.66 -21.98
N ALA A 15 14.66 9.96 -21.55
CA ALA A 15 14.23 9.85 -20.15
C ALA A 15 14.30 8.40 -19.64
N GLN A 16 13.94 7.43 -20.47
CA GLN A 16 14.09 6.00 -20.17
C GLN A 16 15.57 5.63 -19.99
N ARG A 17 16.43 6.01 -20.93
CA ARG A 17 17.88 5.73 -20.86
C ARG A 17 18.54 6.43 -19.68
N ALA A 18 18.15 7.66 -19.37
CA ALA A 18 18.64 8.36 -18.20
C ALA A 18 18.29 7.61 -16.89
N ARG A 19 17.09 7.08 -16.78
CA ARG A 19 16.70 6.24 -15.63
C ARG A 19 17.55 4.97 -15.52
N GLU A 20 17.78 4.27 -16.62
CA GLU A 20 18.65 3.08 -16.66
C GLU A 20 20.09 3.40 -16.20
N ILE A 21 20.63 4.53 -16.64
CA ILE A 21 21.99 4.99 -16.25
C ILE A 21 22.03 5.34 -14.77
N VAL A 22 21.07 6.12 -14.29
CA VAL A 22 20.99 6.48 -12.86
C VAL A 22 20.86 5.23 -12.01
N GLY A 23 19.99 4.29 -12.38
CA GLY A 23 19.84 3.01 -11.68
C GLY A 23 21.15 2.19 -11.64
N ARG A 24 21.96 2.20 -12.72
CA ARG A 24 23.30 1.55 -12.72
C ARG A 24 24.32 2.25 -11.83
N VAL A 25 24.25 3.57 -11.74
CA VAL A 25 25.10 4.34 -10.82
C VAL A 25 24.73 4.05 -9.38
N ASP A 26 23.44 4.02 -9.09
CA ASP A 26 22.93 3.69 -7.75
C ASP A 26 23.31 2.24 -7.35
N ALA A 27 23.21 1.27 -8.29
CA ALA A 27 23.63 -0.10 -8.06
C ALA A 27 25.14 -0.22 -7.78
N ALA A 28 25.97 0.48 -8.55
CA ALA A 28 27.42 0.48 -8.32
C ALA A 28 27.80 1.13 -6.99
N SER A 29 27.11 2.20 -6.60
CA SER A 29 27.27 2.82 -5.27
C SER A 29 26.87 1.87 -4.15
N ALA A 30 25.79 1.13 -4.35
CA ALA A 30 25.29 0.13 -3.43
C ALA A 30 26.24 -1.08 -3.28
N GLU A 31 26.90 -1.52 -4.36
CA GLU A 31 27.92 -2.57 -4.29
C GLU A 31 29.13 -2.14 -3.46
N LEU A 32 29.54 -0.88 -3.58
CA LEU A 32 30.59 -0.29 -2.74
C LEU A 32 30.17 -0.23 -1.26
N GLU A 33 28.95 0.19 -0.97
CA GLU A 33 28.39 0.23 0.38
C GLU A 33 28.27 -1.18 0.98
N ALA A 34 27.93 -2.20 0.20
CA ALA A 34 27.89 -3.59 0.60
C ALA A 34 29.27 -4.12 1.03
N GLN A 35 30.35 -3.75 0.31
CA GLN A 35 31.71 -4.12 0.68
C GLN A 35 32.19 -3.47 1.99
N VAL A 36 31.61 -2.33 2.36
CA VAL A 36 31.91 -1.62 3.61
C VAL A 36 31.02 -2.10 4.77
N GLY A 37 30.08 -3.03 4.52
CA GLY A 37 29.26 -3.72 5.52
C GLY A 37 28.06 -2.94 6.02
N LEU A 38 27.28 -2.30 5.13
CA LEU A 38 25.99 -1.61 5.46
C LEU A 38 26.10 -0.63 6.65
N ARG A 39 27.27 0.02 6.79
CA ARG A 39 27.52 0.96 7.90
C ARG A 39 26.84 2.30 7.71
N ALA A 40 26.40 2.62 6.51
CA ALA A 40 25.63 3.80 6.12
C ALA A 40 24.80 3.48 4.89
N GLY A 41 23.68 4.15 4.73
CA GLY A 41 22.81 4.00 3.57
C GLY A 41 21.51 4.75 3.80
N ARG A 42 20.69 4.82 2.77
CA ARG A 42 19.34 5.40 2.86
C ARG A 42 18.39 4.50 2.09
N VAL A 43 17.19 4.31 2.64
CA VAL A 43 16.09 3.67 1.93
C VAL A 43 14.84 4.53 2.06
N ARG A 44 14.23 4.85 0.92
CA ARG A 44 13.02 5.67 0.81
C ARG A 44 11.85 4.76 0.47
N VAL A 45 10.80 4.82 1.26
CA VAL A 45 9.63 3.95 1.14
C VAL A 45 8.37 4.77 0.96
N ALA A 46 7.61 4.47 -0.08
CA ALA A 46 6.24 4.90 -0.23
C ALA A 46 5.32 3.80 0.32
N GLY A 47 4.35 4.14 1.15
CA GLY A 47 3.40 3.19 1.70
C GLY A 47 2.03 3.84 1.91
N PHE A 48 1.02 3.02 2.03
CA PHE A 48 -0.35 3.44 2.34
C PHE A 48 -0.63 3.32 3.83
N GLN A 49 -1.59 4.08 4.32
CA GLN A 49 -1.87 4.30 5.73
C GLN A 49 -1.82 3.02 6.60
N THR A 50 -2.48 1.94 6.20
CA THR A 50 -2.58 0.75 7.07
C THR A 50 -1.25 0.00 7.22
N VAL A 51 -0.39 -0.11 6.17
CA VAL A 51 0.93 -0.72 6.33
C VAL A 51 1.87 0.19 7.12
N LEU A 52 1.76 1.51 6.95
CA LEU A 52 2.54 2.49 7.70
C LEU A 52 2.17 2.51 9.19
N SER A 53 0.95 2.07 9.53
CA SER A 53 0.49 2.01 10.91
C SER A 53 0.72 0.66 11.61
N THR A 54 1.06 -0.40 10.86
CA THR A 54 1.15 -1.78 11.40
C THR A 54 2.51 -2.44 11.13
N ILE A 55 2.79 -2.75 9.87
CA ILE A 55 3.97 -3.53 9.45
C ILE A 55 5.23 -2.67 9.50
N VAL A 56 5.18 -1.48 8.90
CA VAL A 56 6.35 -0.62 8.75
C VAL A 56 7.00 -0.21 10.07
N PRO A 57 6.26 0.12 11.16
CA PRO A 57 6.89 0.44 12.44
C PRO A 57 7.71 -0.71 13.01
N LYS A 58 7.24 -1.96 12.88
CA LYS A 58 7.94 -3.17 13.31
C LYS A 58 9.23 -3.34 12.49
N ALA A 59 9.12 -3.27 11.17
CA ALA A 59 10.26 -3.36 10.25
C ALA A 59 11.28 -2.22 10.45
N ALA A 60 10.82 -1.00 10.72
CA ALA A 60 11.67 0.15 10.99
C ALA A 60 12.49 -0.03 12.28
N ALA A 61 11.86 -0.55 13.34
CA ALA A 61 12.54 -0.85 14.60
C ALA A 61 13.63 -1.93 14.42
N GLU A 62 13.33 -3.00 13.68
CA GLU A 62 14.29 -4.05 13.37
C GLU A 62 15.43 -3.55 12.47
N LEU A 63 15.12 -2.74 11.46
CA LEU A 63 16.12 -2.11 10.58
C LEU A 63 17.08 -1.23 11.39
N ALA A 64 16.53 -0.38 12.26
CA ALA A 64 17.35 0.50 13.11
C ALA A 64 18.25 -0.28 14.10
N ALA A 65 17.76 -1.40 14.64
CA ALA A 65 18.54 -2.26 15.52
C ALA A 65 19.65 -3.02 14.78
N SER A 66 19.35 -3.55 13.58
CA SER A 66 20.28 -4.38 12.82
C SER A 66 21.27 -3.55 11.99
N TYR A 67 20.85 -2.38 11.53
CA TYR A 67 21.61 -1.50 10.63
C TYR A 67 21.53 -0.03 11.06
N PRO A 68 22.14 0.35 12.20
CA PRO A 68 21.97 1.68 12.82
C PRO A 68 22.48 2.85 11.98
N GLY A 69 23.24 2.58 10.92
CA GLY A 69 23.68 3.59 9.95
C GLY A 69 22.77 3.77 8.75
N VAL A 70 21.67 3.01 8.65
CA VAL A 70 20.72 3.13 7.53
C VAL A 70 19.61 4.10 7.91
N GLU A 71 19.46 5.15 7.11
CA GLU A 71 18.38 6.13 7.22
C GLU A 71 17.12 5.60 6.50
N LEU A 72 15.99 5.56 7.21
CA LEU A 72 14.68 5.20 6.65
C LEU A 72 13.82 6.46 6.46
N ASN A 73 13.42 6.72 5.23
CA ASN A 73 12.53 7.82 4.88
C ASN A 73 11.18 7.26 4.40
N LEU A 74 10.08 7.72 5.01
CA LEU A 74 8.73 7.24 4.74
C LEU A 74 7.88 8.35 4.12
N VAL A 75 7.02 7.97 3.17
CA VAL A 75 5.98 8.85 2.62
C VAL A 75 4.65 8.09 2.55
N ASP A 76 3.59 8.75 3.04
CA ASP A 76 2.22 8.22 2.99
C ASP A 76 1.58 8.63 1.66
N VAL A 77 1.32 7.65 0.82
CA VAL A 77 0.68 7.83 -0.49
C VAL A 77 -0.11 6.58 -0.88
N HIS A 78 -1.09 6.75 -1.76
CA HIS A 78 -1.81 5.62 -2.35
C HIS A 78 -0.93 4.80 -3.31
N PRO A 79 -1.25 3.50 -3.53
CA PRO A 79 -0.45 2.59 -4.35
C PRO A 79 -0.06 3.13 -5.73
N VAL A 80 -0.99 3.75 -6.46
CA VAL A 80 -0.72 4.31 -7.80
C VAL A 80 0.35 5.38 -7.76
N GLU A 81 0.29 6.29 -6.78
CA GLU A 81 1.30 7.34 -6.62
C GLU A 81 2.63 6.73 -6.13
N GLY A 82 2.59 5.75 -5.23
CA GLY A 82 3.78 5.03 -4.77
C GLY A 82 4.54 4.37 -5.92
N LEU A 83 3.83 3.67 -6.82
CA LEU A 83 4.42 3.06 -8.02
C LEU A 83 5.01 4.12 -8.97
N ARG A 84 4.32 5.25 -9.14
CA ARG A 84 4.85 6.36 -9.93
C ARG A 84 6.13 6.93 -9.34
N MET A 85 6.16 7.16 -8.02
CA MET A 85 7.36 7.62 -7.31
C MET A 85 8.52 6.64 -7.42
N LEU A 86 8.23 5.34 -7.37
CA LEU A 86 9.22 4.27 -7.53
C LEU A 86 9.81 4.28 -8.94
N ARG A 87 8.99 4.38 -9.98
CA ARG A 87 9.44 4.49 -11.37
C ARG A 87 10.30 5.74 -11.60
N ASP A 88 9.93 6.86 -10.97
CA ASP A 88 10.64 8.13 -11.06
C ASP A 88 11.93 8.16 -10.20
N GLY A 89 12.27 7.09 -9.49
CA GLY A 89 13.44 7.02 -8.61
C GLY A 89 13.35 7.92 -7.36
N ARG A 90 12.15 8.35 -7.00
CA ARG A 90 11.90 9.19 -5.82
C ARG A 90 11.83 8.37 -4.53
N VAL A 91 11.47 7.09 -4.65
CA VAL A 91 11.52 6.08 -3.58
C VAL A 91 12.20 4.81 -4.10
N ASP A 92 12.67 3.98 -3.19
CA ASP A 92 13.40 2.74 -3.47
C ASP A 92 12.50 1.51 -3.32
N VAL A 93 11.45 1.63 -2.50
CA VAL A 93 10.40 0.62 -2.29
C VAL A 93 9.03 1.29 -2.29
N ALA A 94 8.06 0.68 -2.94
CA ALA A 94 6.65 1.01 -2.79
C ALA A 94 5.90 -0.16 -2.15
N LEU A 95 5.21 0.10 -1.04
CA LEU A 95 4.27 -0.85 -0.47
C LEU A 95 2.92 -0.63 -1.13
N VAL A 96 2.36 -1.68 -1.70
CA VAL A 96 1.11 -1.59 -2.45
C VAL A 96 0.16 -2.71 -2.05
N PHE A 97 -1.12 -2.54 -2.36
CA PHE A 97 -2.08 -3.63 -2.26
C PHE A 97 -2.83 -3.80 -3.58
N ARG A 98 -3.27 -5.04 -3.82
CA ARG A 98 -4.07 -5.43 -4.97
C ARG A 98 -5.28 -6.23 -4.52
N HIS A 99 -6.44 -5.91 -5.06
CA HIS A 99 -7.63 -6.76 -5.03
C HIS A 99 -7.63 -7.66 -6.28
N ALA A 100 -8.50 -8.66 -6.30
CA ALA A 100 -8.55 -9.62 -7.40
C ALA A 100 -8.71 -8.95 -8.79
N ASP A 101 -9.44 -7.84 -8.86
CA ASP A 101 -9.69 -7.10 -10.09
C ASP A 101 -8.70 -5.96 -10.35
N THR A 102 -7.64 -5.85 -9.54
CA THR A 102 -6.61 -4.83 -9.76
C THR A 102 -5.78 -5.22 -10.99
N PRO A 103 -5.64 -4.34 -12.01
CA PRO A 103 -4.79 -4.61 -13.16
C PRO A 103 -3.35 -4.92 -12.76
N ASP A 104 -2.66 -5.72 -13.58
CA ASP A 104 -1.24 -5.97 -13.39
C ASP A 104 -0.44 -4.68 -13.50
N GLU A 105 0.63 -4.58 -12.71
CA GLU A 105 1.57 -3.48 -12.80
C GLU A 105 2.33 -3.53 -14.12
N GLU A 106 2.78 -2.36 -14.56
CA GLU A 106 3.55 -2.21 -15.79
C GLU A 106 4.92 -2.90 -15.69
N GLU A 107 5.53 -3.15 -16.86
CA GLU A 107 6.86 -3.74 -16.98
C GLU A 107 7.93 -3.01 -16.15
N GLY A 108 8.84 -3.78 -15.57
CA GLY A 108 9.96 -3.29 -14.76
C GLY A 108 9.68 -3.29 -13.25
N PHE A 109 8.44 -3.47 -12.81
CA PHE A 109 8.13 -3.66 -11.39
C PHE A 109 8.34 -5.11 -10.96
N ARG A 110 9.01 -5.29 -9.81
CA ARG A 110 9.22 -6.59 -9.17
C ARG A 110 8.45 -6.62 -7.86
N LEU A 111 7.50 -7.53 -7.76
CA LEU A 111 6.60 -7.65 -6.61
C LEU A 111 7.09 -8.76 -5.69
N THR A 112 7.32 -8.42 -4.42
CA THR A 112 7.58 -9.37 -3.35
C THR A 112 6.32 -9.46 -2.49
N PRO A 113 5.62 -10.62 -2.46
CA PRO A 113 4.41 -10.77 -1.65
C PRO A 113 4.76 -10.68 -0.17
N LEU A 114 3.94 -9.96 0.60
CA LEU A 114 4.07 -9.85 2.04
C LEU A 114 2.98 -10.69 2.73
N LEU A 115 1.71 -10.32 2.58
CA LEU A 115 0.61 -11.03 3.22
C LEU A 115 -0.70 -10.90 2.44
N GLU A 116 -1.64 -11.78 2.75
CA GLU A 116 -3.05 -11.63 2.43
C GLU A 116 -3.74 -10.91 3.59
N ASP A 117 -4.47 -9.85 3.26
CA ASP A 117 -5.14 -8.97 4.22
C ASP A 117 -6.66 -9.09 4.00
N PRO A 118 -7.37 -9.85 4.86
CA PRO A 118 -8.79 -10.10 4.71
C PRO A 118 -9.61 -8.82 4.83
N LEU A 119 -10.76 -8.80 4.16
CA LEU A 119 -11.72 -7.69 4.20
C LEU A 119 -12.84 -7.98 5.17
N TYR A 120 -13.23 -7.00 5.97
CA TYR A 120 -14.28 -7.10 6.99
C TYR A 120 -15.41 -6.13 6.71
N LEU A 121 -16.63 -6.56 6.90
CA LEU A 121 -17.79 -5.70 7.08
C LEU A 121 -17.71 -5.07 8.48
N ILE A 122 -17.82 -3.75 8.53
CA ILE A 122 -17.79 -2.96 9.76
C ILE A 122 -19.19 -2.42 10.02
N ALA A 123 -19.77 -2.83 11.14
CA ALA A 123 -21.13 -2.47 11.56
C ALA A 123 -21.22 -2.30 13.08
N ARG A 124 -22.35 -1.78 13.57
CA ARG A 124 -22.62 -1.68 15.01
C ARG A 124 -23.11 -3.00 15.61
N GLU A 125 -23.72 -3.83 14.79
CA GLU A 125 -24.28 -5.13 15.17
C GLU A 125 -23.21 -6.22 15.02
N PRO A 126 -23.08 -7.14 15.98
CA PRO A 126 -22.23 -8.32 15.84
C PRO A 126 -22.80 -9.26 14.77
N ASP A 127 -21.93 -10.05 14.17
CA ASP A 127 -22.27 -11.09 13.17
C ASP A 127 -23.08 -10.56 11.96
N ALA A 128 -22.86 -9.29 11.62
CA ALA A 128 -23.52 -8.60 10.53
C ALA A 128 -23.23 -9.25 9.18
N ARG A 129 -24.24 -9.34 8.31
CA ARG A 129 -24.10 -9.87 6.94
C ARG A 129 -24.26 -8.74 5.94
N LEU A 130 -23.60 -8.83 4.79
CA LEU A 130 -23.68 -7.80 3.75
C LEU A 130 -25.11 -7.52 3.30
N GLU A 131 -25.92 -8.57 3.16
CA GLU A 131 -27.31 -8.50 2.68
C GLU A 131 -28.22 -7.69 3.60
N ASP A 132 -27.90 -7.65 4.91
CA ASP A 132 -28.69 -6.91 5.92
C ASP A 132 -28.58 -5.39 5.73
N TYR A 133 -27.56 -4.93 4.99
CA TYR A 133 -27.23 -3.51 4.78
C TYR A 133 -27.47 -3.03 3.34
N ARG A 134 -28.23 -3.78 2.55
CA ARG A 134 -28.53 -3.44 1.15
C ARG A 134 -29.12 -2.03 0.97
N ASP A 135 -29.99 -1.59 1.89
CA ASP A 135 -30.68 -0.29 1.86
C ASP A 135 -29.99 0.75 2.76
N SER A 136 -28.89 0.40 3.40
CA SER A 136 -28.17 1.26 4.33
C SER A 136 -27.27 2.27 3.59
N ALA A 137 -26.82 3.28 4.32
CA ALA A 137 -25.73 4.15 3.89
C ALA A 137 -24.39 3.41 4.02
N TRP A 138 -23.50 3.62 3.06
CA TRP A 138 -22.17 3.06 3.08
C TRP A 138 -21.11 4.15 3.12
N VAL A 139 -20.03 3.92 3.86
CA VAL A 139 -18.86 4.79 3.89
C VAL A 139 -17.80 4.17 2.98
N GLY A 140 -17.46 4.86 1.87
CA GLY A 140 -16.44 4.43 0.92
C GLY A 140 -15.05 4.91 1.35
N GLY A 141 -14.02 4.13 1.00
CA GLY A 141 -12.62 4.51 1.11
C GLY A 141 -12.08 5.12 -0.20
N CYS A 142 -10.78 4.95 -0.43
CA CYS A 142 -10.12 5.32 -1.68
C CYS A 142 -10.74 4.61 -2.89
N GLU A 143 -10.40 5.03 -4.08
CA GLU A 143 -10.98 4.50 -5.32
C GLU A 143 -10.87 2.96 -5.41
N ARG A 144 -9.69 2.38 -5.14
CA ARG A 144 -9.47 0.91 -5.11
C ARG A 144 -10.30 0.23 -4.02
N CYS A 145 -10.32 0.79 -2.81
CA CYS A 145 -11.10 0.24 -1.70
C CYS A 145 -12.59 0.30 -1.97
N ARG A 146 -13.06 1.39 -2.56
CA ARG A 146 -14.46 1.56 -2.96
C ARG A 146 -14.85 0.57 -4.05
N ALA A 147 -14.01 0.35 -5.05
CA ALA A 147 -14.27 -0.64 -6.09
C ALA A 147 -14.39 -2.05 -5.50
N ALA A 148 -13.50 -2.44 -4.59
CA ALA A 148 -13.56 -3.73 -3.89
C ALA A 148 -14.83 -3.86 -3.04
N MET A 149 -15.23 -2.79 -2.31
CA MET A 149 -16.48 -2.76 -1.54
C MET A 149 -17.70 -2.95 -2.46
N VAL A 150 -17.76 -2.24 -3.58
CA VAL A 150 -18.84 -2.40 -4.56
C VAL A 150 -18.88 -3.83 -5.10
N ALA A 151 -17.74 -4.40 -5.46
CA ALA A 151 -17.66 -5.77 -5.99
C ALA A 151 -18.15 -6.82 -4.98
N VAL A 152 -17.83 -6.70 -3.68
CA VAL A 152 -18.36 -7.65 -2.68
C VAL A 152 -19.87 -7.49 -2.47
N CYS A 153 -20.40 -6.26 -2.50
CA CYS A 153 -21.83 -6.00 -2.41
C CYS A 153 -22.60 -6.51 -3.64
N GLU A 154 -22.03 -6.35 -4.83
CA GLU A 154 -22.63 -6.87 -6.09
C GLU A 154 -22.68 -8.40 -6.11
N ARG A 155 -21.65 -9.07 -5.59
CA ARG A 155 -21.69 -10.54 -5.36
C ARG A 155 -22.79 -10.95 -4.36
N ALA A 156 -23.09 -10.09 -3.38
CA ALA A 156 -24.21 -10.27 -2.45
C ALA A 156 -25.57 -9.82 -3.02
N GLY A 157 -25.64 -9.42 -4.31
CA GLY A 157 -26.86 -9.12 -5.05
C GLY A 157 -27.41 -7.71 -4.87
N PHE A 158 -26.57 -6.72 -4.54
CA PHE A 158 -26.98 -5.31 -4.47
C PHE A 158 -25.83 -4.35 -4.75
N THR A 159 -26.18 -3.10 -5.11
CA THR A 159 -25.21 -2.00 -5.26
C THR A 159 -25.30 -1.09 -4.03
N PRO A 160 -24.18 -0.85 -3.32
CA PRO A 160 -24.20 -0.05 -2.09
C PRO A 160 -24.46 1.44 -2.39
N ARG A 161 -25.27 2.08 -1.55
CA ARG A 161 -25.50 3.53 -1.60
C ARG A 161 -24.41 4.26 -0.82
N ILE A 162 -23.37 4.73 -1.48
CA ILE A 162 -22.27 5.47 -0.84
C ILE A 162 -22.73 6.87 -0.48
N ALA A 163 -22.82 7.14 0.84
CA ALA A 163 -23.25 8.42 1.38
C ALA A 163 -22.07 9.29 1.83
N PHE A 164 -20.95 8.68 2.20
CA PHE A 164 -19.73 9.34 2.66
C PHE A 164 -18.51 8.68 2.03
N SER A 165 -17.42 9.43 1.95
CA SER A 165 -16.11 8.90 1.54
C SER A 165 -15.02 9.46 2.44
N SER A 166 -14.15 8.58 2.96
CA SER A 166 -12.98 8.94 3.73
C SER A 166 -11.92 7.85 3.59
N ASP A 167 -10.67 8.25 3.43
CA ASP A 167 -9.53 7.32 3.41
C ASP A 167 -8.98 7.09 4.82
N ASP A 168 -9.42 7.89 5.80
CA ASP A 168 -9.02 7.78 7.20
C ASP A 168 -9.84 6.68 7.90
N MET A 169 -9.15 5.59 8.26
CA MET A 169 -9.76 4.43 8.92
C MET A 169 -10.36 4.75 10.29
N VAL A 170 -9.87 5.79 11.00
CA VAL A 170 -10.44 6.23 12.29
C VAL A 170 -11.76 6.94 12.04
N VAL A 171 -11.79 7.85 11.05
CA VAL A 171 -13.03 8.55 10.65
C VAL A 171 -14.08 7.55 10.19
N VAL A 172 -13.71 6.57 9.36
CA VAL A 172 -14.65 5.53 8.88
C VAL A 172 -15.27 4.79 10.05
N GLN A 173 -14.47 4.29 11.00
CA GLN A 173 -14.96 3.55 12.16
C GLN A 173 -15.81 4.41 13.07
N SER A 174 -15.42 5.67 13.33
CA SER A 174 -16.19 6.61 14.13
C SER A 174 -17.56 6.94 13.51
N LEU A 175 -17.66 7.08 12.18
CA LEU A 175 -18.93 7.27 11.48
C LEU A 175 -19.83 6.04 11.62
N VAL A 176 -19.27 4.83 11.51
CA VAL A 176 -20.03 3.59 11.72
C VAL A 176 -20.50 3.49 13.17
N ALA A 177 -19.65 3.76 14.17
CA ALA A 177 -20.02 3.77 15.59
C ALA A 177 -21.15 4.78 15.88
N ALA A 178 -21.16 5.93 15.20
CA ALA A 178 -22.21 6.94 15.29
C ALA A 178 -23.52 6.53 14.57
N GLY A 179 -23.58 5.38 13.91
CA GLY A 179 -24.77 4.91 13.19
C GLY A 179 -25.00 5.61 11.84
N MET A 180 -23.97 6.22 11.27
CA MET A 180 -24.07 6.93 9.99
C MET A 180 -24.03 5.99 8.77
N GLY A 181 -23.87 4.69 8.99
CA GLY A 181 -23.85 3.67 7.95
C GLY A 181 -22.93 2.52 8.31
N VAL A 182 -22.52 1.76 7.31
CA VAL A 182 -21.57 0.63 7.41
C VAL A 182 -20.43 0.82 6.42
N ALA A 183 -19.35 0.05 6.58
CA ALA A 183 -18.17 0.14 5.73
C ALA A 183 -17.53 -1.23 5.53
N THR A 184 -16.58 -1.31 4.60
CA THR A 184 -15.61 -2.40 4.57
C THR A 184 -14.22 -1.87 4.91
N LEU A 185 -13.51 -2.58 5.79
CA LEU A 185 -12.12 -2.29 6.11
C LEU A 185 -11.26 -3.55 6.05
N PRO A 186 -10.01 -3.44 5.64
CA PRO A 186 -9.06 -4.54 5.69
C PRO A 186 -8.61 -4.83 7.13
N GLY A 187 -8.11 -6.03 7.37
CA GLY A 187 -7.63 -6.49 8.69
C GLY A 187 -6.55 -5.58 9.27
N LEU A 188 -5.61 -5.11 8.46
CA LEU A 188 -4.57 -4.18 8.89
C LEU A 188 -5.15 -2.85 9.44
N ALA A 189 -6.30 -2.39 8.95
CA ALA A 189 -6.96 -1.20 9.51
C ALA A 189 -7.50 -1.48 10.93
N LEU A 190 -7.99 -2.70 11.17
CA LEU A 190 -8.49 -3.14 12.46
C LEU A 190 -7.37 -3.47 13.45
N GLU A 191 -6.20 -3.88 12.95
CA GLU A 191 -4.99 -4.03 13.77
C GLU A 191 -4.48 -2.66 14.24
N ALA A 192 -4.49 -1.67 13.34
CA ALA A 192 -4.01 -0.33 13.64
C ALA A 192 -4.91 0.43 14.62
N HIS A 193 -6.23 0.29 14.46
CA HIS A 193 -7.22 0.97 15.29
C HIS A 193 -8.53 0.18 15.38
N ARG A 194 -9.09 0.08 16.58
CA ARG A 194 -10.44 -0.46 16.84
C ARG A 194 -11.28 0.54 17.61
N GLU A 195 -12.35 1.00 16.97
CA GLU A 195 -13.33 1.88 17.62
C GLU A 195 -14.26 1.05 18.51
N PRO A 196 -14.43 1.40 19.79
CA PRO A 196 -15.42 0.75 20.65
C PRO A 196 -16.84 0.84 20.08
N GLY A 197 -17.59 -0.25 20.18
CA GLY A 197 -18.97 -0.32 19.66
C GLY A 197 -19.08 -0.56 18.16
N VAL A 198 -17.98 -0.90 17.51
CA VAL A 198 -17.93 -1.37 16.12
C VAL A 198 -17.53 -2.84 16.09
N HIS A 199 -18.29 -3.64 15.35
CA HIS A 199 -18.03 -5.05 15.12
C HIS A 199 -17.50 -5.26 13.70
N ALA A 200 -16.64 -6.26 13.55
CA ALA A 200 -16.03 -6.62 12.27
C ALA A 200 -16.36 -8.07 11.97
N THR A 201 -17.01 -8.32 10.84
CA THR A 201 -17.33 -9.66 10.34
C THR A 201 -16.55 -9.88 9.05
N GLU A 202 -15.77 -10.94 8.97
CA GLU A 202 -14.97 -11.25 7.79
C GLU A 202 -15.87 -11.54 6.58
N ILE A 203 -15.49 -11.00 5.42
CA ILE A 203 -16.22 -11.18 4.16
C ILE A 203 -15.53 -12.30 3.39
N GLU A 204 -16.22 -13.43 3.23
CA GLU A 204 -15.71 -14.58 2.47
C GLU A 204 -15.36 -14.19 1.02
N GLY A 205 -14.18 -14.57 0.59
CA GLY A 205 -13.65 -14.19 -0.74
C GLY A 205 -13.37 -12.70 -0.91
N GLY A 206 -13.40 -11.94 0.18
CA GLY A 206 -12.95 -10.55 0.22
C GLY A 206 -11.56 -10.46 0.87
N ALA A 207 -10.53 -10.23 0.08
CA ALA A 207 -9.18 -10.02 0.57
C ALA A 207 -8.41 -9.12 -0.40
N ARG A 208 -7.30 -8.57 0.06
CA ARG A 208 -6.30 -7.93 -0.79
C ARG A 208 -4.94 -8.55 -0.52
N GLN A 209 -4.10 -8.61 -1.54
CA GLN A 209 -2.71 -9.01 -1.41
C GLN A 209 -1.84 -7.77 -1.21
N VAL A 210 -0.94 -7.81 -0.24
CA VAL A 210 0.01 -6.73 0.06
C VAL A 210 1.38 -7.12 -0.46
N PHE A 211 2.05 -6.19 -1.13
CA PHE A 211 3.36 -6.38 -1.74
C PHE A 211 4.33 -5.28 -1.36
N ALA A 212 5.62 -5.65 -1.26
CA ALA A 212 6.72 -4.72 -1.42
C ALA A 212 7.15 -4.74 -2.89
N VAL A 213 7.31 -3.58 -3.50
CA VAL A 213 7.64 -3.43 -4.92
C VAL A 213 8.93 -2.66 -5.08
N THR A 214 9.82 -3.18 -5.93
CA THR A 214 11.02 -2.49 -6.43
C THR A 214 10.93 -2.31 -7.94
N TYR A 215 11.81 -1.48 -8.51
CA TYR A 215 11.82 -1.19 -9.94
C TYR A 215 13.20 -1.41 -10.55
N GLY A 216 13.23 -1.97 -11.76
CA GLY A 216 14.46 -2.25 -12.51
C GLY A 216 15.03 -3.64 -12.25
N GLU A 217 16.24 -3.89 -12.79
CA GLU A 217 16.90 -5.19 -12.72
C GLU A 217 17.62 -5.41 -11.37
N PRO A 218 17.61 -6.65 -10.84
CA PRO A 218 18.40 -6.98 -9.66
C PRO A 218 19.92 -6.92 -9.97
N PRO A 219 20.77 -6.76 -8.92
CA PRO A 219 20.44 -6.75 -7.49
C PRO A 219 19.88 -5.42 -7.01
N ASP A 220 19.02 -5.46 -5.98
CA ASP A 220 18.60 -4.25 -5.26
C ASP A 220 19.77 -3.69 -4.45
N PRO A 221 19.78 -2.35 -4.20
CA PRO A 221 20.70 -1.74 -3.24
C PRO A 221 20.65 -2.46 -1.88
N PRO A 222 21.78 -2.65 -1.19
CA PRO A 222 21.84 -3.46 0.04
C PRO A 222 20.87 -3.02 1.14
N ALA A 223 20.67 -1.72 1.34
CA ALA A 223 19.70 -1.19 2.30
C ALA A 223 18.27 -1.54 1.91
N THR A 224 17.94 -1.46 0.62
CA THR A 224 16.64 -1.87 0.04
C THR A 224 16.42 -3.37 0.23
N ALA A 225 17.41 -4.20 -0.12
CA ALA A 225 17.33 -5.66 0.03
C ALA A 225 17.18 -6.07 1.51
N ALA A 226 17.90 -5.41 2.42
CA ALA A 226 17.80 -5.63 3.86
C ALA A 226 16.38 -5.29 4.37
N LEU A 227 15.82 -4.14 3.97
CA LEU A 227 14.47 -3.75 4.35
C LEU A 227 13.43 -4.74 3.82
N ILE A 228 13.51 -5.16 2.55
CA ILE A 228 12.56 -6.14 1.98
C ILE A 228 12.60 -7.45 2.77
N LYS A 229 13.79 -7.94 3.10
CA LYS A 229 13.95 -9.15 3.91
C LYS A 229 13.28 -9.01 5.29
N ILE A 230 13.45 -7.86 5.94
CA ILE A 230 12.82 -7.56 7.23
C ILE A 230 11.30 -7.48 7.07
N LEU A 231 10.80 -6.79 6.05
CA LEU A 231 9.35 -6.70 5.78
C LEU A 231 8.71 -8.08 5.61
N VAL A 232 9.35 -8.98 4.87
CA VAL A 232 8.88 -10.37 4.69
C VAL A 232 8.88 -11.15 6.01
N SER A 233 9.84 -10.90 6.91
CA SER A 233 9.90 -11.59 8.21
C SER A 233 9.02 -10.97 9.30
N SER A 234 8.46 -9.77 9.06
CA SER A 234 7.63 -9.03 10.02
C SER A 234 6.12 -9.30 9.92
N VAL A 235 5.71 -10.18 8.99
CA VAL A 235 4.31 -10.50 8.67
C VAL A 235 3.94 -11.93 9.01
#